data_a642581abda10c10bca0d54f9e55e4c4
#
_entry.id   a642581abda10c10bca0d54f9e55e4c4
#
_cell.length_a   1.000
_cell.length_b   1.000
_cell.length_c   1.000
_cell.angle_alpha   90.00
_cell.angle_beta   90.00
_cell.angle_gamma   90.00
#
_symmetry.space_group_name_H-M   'P 1'
#
loop_
_entity.id
_entity.type
_entity.pdbx_description
1 polymer ?
#
loop_
_entity_poly.entity_id
_entity_poly.type
_entity_poly.pdbx_seq_one_letter_code
_entity_poly.pdbx_strand_id
1 'polypeptide(L)'
;MPPHVSVPESGKPNPREQDMTQLSPADAERLKLAFQQCRDMEGTLNQRLGAYAAAGREIFPAYGEAVDRLVDRIRQNGGGENAPRPGDVMPPFILPDVTGRLVDLKSVLEKGPVAVMFYRGHWCPYCRLNVGAVIKAMDRIKALGDQVVAIMPEVQQFAEKFKVDSDAPFPVLTDLDNGYALALNLAIWLGTEIQRLLSYQDMNHFHGNDGWVLPIPATFVVGRDGLVKARFVDPDFRKRMEIDDLIAAFRDAN
;
A
#
# COMPACT_ATOMS: atom_id res chain seq x y z
N MET A 1 -4.15 45.22 -30.76
CA MET A 1 -4.11 43.76 -30.93
C MET A 1 -2.74 43.26 -30.45
N PRO A 2 -2.62 42.45 -29.42
CA PRO A 2 -1.34 41.84 -29.06
C PRO A 2 -1.03 40.70 -30.04
N PRO A 3 0.25 40.36 -30.26
CA PRO A 3 0.65 39.32 -31.20
C PRO A 3 0.26 37.93 -30.68
N HIS A 4 -0.28 37.13 -31.59
CA HIS A 4 -0.53 35.70 -31.35
C HIS A 4 0.82 34.99 -31.10
N VAL A 5 1.01 34.50 -29.88
CA VAL A 5 2.07 33.53 -29.55
C VAL A 5 1.55 32.15 -29.98
N SER A 6 2.11 31.63 -31.05
CA SER A 6 1.88 30.25 -31.47
C SER A 6 2.54 29.30 -30.46
N VAL A 7 1.73 28.53 -29.72
CA VAL A 7 2.19 27.41 -28.90
C VAL A 7 2.67 26.31 -29.87
N PRO A 8 3.90 25.78 -29.74
CA PRO A 8 4.32 24.65 -30.56
C PRO A 8 3.43 23.44 -30.29
N GLU A 9 2.87 22.83 -31.33
CA GLU A 9 2.18 21.54 -31.25
C GLU A 9 3.15 20.52 -30.63
N SER A 10 2.78 19.99 -29.47
CA SER A 10 3.48 18.89 -28.83
C SER A 10 3.52 17.71 -29.80
N GLY A 11 4.71 17.39 -30.30
CA GLY A 11 4.95 16.32 -31.25
C GLY A 11 4.32 15.00 -30.74
N LYS A 12 3.60 14.30 -31.61
CA LYS A 12 3.09 12.95 -31.33
C LYS A 12 4.27 12.07 -30.97
N PRO A 13 4.24 11.37 -29.83
CA PRO A 13 5.34 10.49 -29.43
C PRO A 13 5.59 9.43 -30.50
N ASN A 14 6.87 9.11 -30.71
CA ASN A 14 7.30 8.09 -31.67
C ASN A 14 6.61 6.76 -31.37
N PRO A 15 6.02 6.06 -32.37
CA PRO A 15 5.36 4.76 -32.14
C PRO A 15 6.22 3.70 -31.44
N ARG A 16 7.56 3.77 -31.58
CA ARG A 16 8.50 2.88 -30.84
C ARG A 16 8.66 3.25 -29.37
N GLU A 17 8.49 4.52 -29.00
CA GLU A 17 8.48 4.96 -27.59
C GLU A 17 7.16 4.60 -26.90
N GLN A 18 6.04 4.55 -27.63
CA GLN A 18 4.75 4.11 -27.10
C GLN A 18 4.75 2.62 -26.75
N ASP A 19 5.48 1.78 -27.47
CA ASP A 19 5.50 0.32 -27.28
C ASP A 19 6.31 -0.08 -26.02
N MET A 20 7.32 0.69 -25.62
CA MET A 20 8.14 0.41 -24.43
C MET A 20 7.54 0.89 -23.09
N THR A 21 6.44 1.65 -23.12
CA THR A 21 5.77 2.20 -21.94
C THR A 21 4.50 1.46 -21.54
N GLN A 22 4.09 0.45 -22.28
CA GLN A 22 2.93 -0.38 -21.97
C GLN A 22 3.36 -1.80 -21.61
N LEU A 23 2.75 -2.35 -20.55
CA LEU A 23 2.97 -3.73 -20.17
C LEU A 23 2.35 -4.67 -21.21
N SER A 24 3.16 -5.50 -21.85
CA SER A 24 2.65 -6.50 -22.82
C SER A 24 1.89 -7.63 -22.10
N PRO A 25 0.95 -8.32 -22.77
CA PRO A 25 0.29 -9.50 -22.19
C PRO A 25 1.27 -10.61 -21.76
N ALA A 26 2.37 -10.79 -22.49
CA ALA A 26 3.42 -11.75 -22.15
C ALA A 26 4.15 -11.34 -20.86
N ASP A 27 4.47 -10.04 -20.70
CA ASP A 27 5.12 -9.54 -19.49
C ASP A 27 4.17 -9.54 -18.28
N ALA A 28 2.88 -9.31 -18.50
CA ALA A 28 1.87 -9.47 -17.45
C ALA A 28 1.84 -10.91 -16.91
N GLU A 29 1.93 -11.92 -17.77
CA GLU A 29 1.99 -13.33 -17.35
C GLU A 29 3.33 -13.65 -16.65
N ARG A 30 4.45 -13.09 -17.11
CA ARG A 30 5.75 -13.22 -16.43
C ARG A 30 5.72 -12.61 -15.02
N LEU A 31 5.11 -11.42 -14.86
CA LEU A 31 4.93 -10.80 -13.54
C LEU A 31 4.06 -11.65 -12.61
N LYS A 32 3.01 -12.27 -13.14
CA LYS A 32 2.15 -13.18 -12.38
C LYS A 32 2.91 -14.42 -11.91
N LEU A 33 3.72 -15.02 -12.77
CA LEU A 33 4.57 -16.16 -12.41
C LEU A 33 5.62 -15.76 -11.36
N ALA A 34 6.28 -14.62 -11.53
CA ALA A 34 7.22 -14.08 -10.56
C ALA A 34 6.55 -13.83 -9.18
N PHE A 35 5.31 -13.31 -9.18
CA PHE A 35 4.54 -13.15 -7.95
C PHE A 35 4.29 -14.50 -7.24
N GLN A 36 3.88 -15.54 -7.99
CA GLN A 36 3.66 -16.86 -7.42
C GLN A 36 4.94 -17.45 -6.82
N GLN A 37 6.06 -17.35 -7.53
CA GLN A 37 7.37 -17.78 -7.04
C GLN A 37 7.77 -17.06 -5.74
N CYS A 38 7.63 -15.72 -5.70
CA CYS A 38 7.95 -14.93 -4.51
C CYS A 38 6.99 -15.19 -3.34
N ARG A 39 5.71 -15.48 -3.62
CA ARG A 39 4.73 -15.87 -2.59
C ARG A 39 5.10 -17.18 -1.91
N ASP A 40 5.58 -18.14 -2.68
CA ASP A 40 5.88 -19.50 -2.24
C ASP A 40 7.36 -19.68 -1.83
N MET A 41 8.20 -18.65 -2.08
CA MET A 41 9.61 -18.62 -1.73
C MET A 41 9.80 -18.66 -0.20
N GLU A 42 10.75 -19.46 0.28
CA GLU A 42 11.23 -19.39 1.65
C GLU A 42 12.05 -18.12 1.89
N GLY A 43 12.04 -17.63 3.12
CA GLY A 43 12.78 -16.42 3.51
C GLY A 43 11.91 -15.37 4.19
N THR A 44 12.53 -14.26 4.57
CA THR A 44 11.85 -13.14 5.23
C THR A 44 10.90 -12.43 4.27
N LEU A 45 9.98 -11.63 4.80
CA LEU A 45 9.05 -10.86 3.96
C LEU A 45 9.82 -9.93 3.00
N ASN A 46 10.82 -9.18 3.50
CA ASN A 46 11.55 -8.24 2.66
C ASN A 46 12.46 -8.93 1.62
N GLN A 47 12.94 -10.16 1.88
CA GLN A 47 13.59 -10.96 0.85
C GLN A 47 12.63 -11.29 -0.30
N ARG A 48 11.41 -11.72 -0.01
CA ARG A 48 10.37 -12.01 -1.01
C ARG A 48 9.94 -10.77 -1.78
N LEU A 49 9.75 -9.64 -1.08
CA LEU A 49 9.42 -8.35 -1.69
C LEU A 49 10.55 -7.86 -2.61
N GLY A 50 11.80 -8.00 -2.17
CA GLY A 50 13.00 -7.65 -2.94
C GLY A 50 13.16 -8.51 -4.19
N ALA A 51 12.93 -9.82 -4.10
CA ALA A 51 12.94 -10.73 -5.24
C ALA A 51 11.87 -10.34 -6.28
N TYR A 52 10.66 -10.01 -5.82
CA TYR A 52 9.60 -9.53 -6.72
C TYR A 52 9.95 -8.18 -7.36
N ALA A 53 10.56 -7.25 -6.60
CA ALA A 53 11.00 -5.96 -7.15
C ALA A 53 12.08 -6.14 -8.23
N ALA A 54 13.03 -7.06 -8.04
CA ALA A 54 14.07 -7.39 -9.01
C ALA A 54 13.47 -7.98 -10.29
N ALA A 55 12.59 -8.96 -10.17
CA ALA A 55 11.88 -9.55 -11.31
C ALA A 55 11.03 -8.51 -12.05
N GLY A 56 10.32 -7.64 -11.33
CA GLY A 56 9.52 -6.57 -11.91
C GLY A 56 10.37 -5.56 -12.69
N ARG A 57 11.57 -5.22 -12.19
CA ARG A 57 12.52 -4.35 -12.90
C ARG A 57 13.06 -4.99 -14.17
N GLU A 58 13.34 -6.30 -14.15
CA GLU A 58 13.80 -7.03 -15.34
C GLU A 58 12.69 -7.10 -16.40
N ILE A 59 11.45 -7.37 -15.99
CA ILE A 59 10.32 -7.58 -16.89
C ILE A 59 9.78 -6.26 -17.44
N PHE A 60 9.69 -5.22 -16.59
CA PHE A 60 9.17 -3.90 -16.96
C PHE A 60 10.09 -2.78 -16.43
N PRO A 61 11.28 -2.59 -17.06
CA PRO A 61 12.29 -1.63 -16.60
C PRO A 61 11.78 -0.21 -16.45
N ALA A 62 10.99 0.28 -17.42
CA ALA A 62 10.45 1.64 -17.40
C ALA A 62 9.61 1.92 -16.13
N TYR A 63 8.81 0.94 -15.68
CA TYR A 63 8.06 1.05 -14.43
C TYR A 63 8.99 1.02 -13.21
N GLY A 64 9.99 0.13 -13.20
CA GLY A 64 10.97 0.05 -12.12
C GLY A 64 11.71 1.37 -11.89
N GLU A 65 12.17 2.02 -12.97
CA GLU A 65 12.83 3.32 -12.94
C GLU A 65 11.89 4.45 -12.51
N ALA A 66 10.66 4.46 -13.00
CA ALA A 66 9.65 5.45 -12.61
C ALA A 66 9.31 5.33 -11.11
N VAL A 67 9.26 4.11 -10.58
CA VAL A 67 9.08 3.87 -9.14
C VAL A 67 10.25 4.43 -8.32
N ASP A 68 11.50 4.27 -8.78
CA ASP A 68 12.65 4.85 -8.06
C ASP A 68 12.57 6.37 -8.03
N ARG A 69 12.26 7.01 -9.17
CA ARG A 69 12.03 8.48 -9.22
C ARG A 69 10.89 8.94 -8.31
N LEU A 70 9.79 8.15 -8.25
CA LEU A 70 8.69 8.43 -7.33
C LEU A 70 9.15 8.36 -5.88
N VAL A 71 9.86 7.31 -5.50
CA VAL A 71 10.38 7.11 -4.13
C VAL A 71 11.34 8.23 -3.74
N ASP A 72 12.25 8.62 -4.64
CA ASP A 72 13.18 9.72 -4.40
C ASP A 72 12.44 11.06 -4.22
N ARG A 73 11.43 11.33 -5.06
CA ARG A 73 10.58 12.52 -4.91
C ARG A 73 9.87 12.55 -3.56
N ILE A 74 9.29 11.41 -3.12
CA ILE A 74 8.60 11.32 -1.83
C ILE A 74 9.58 11.59 -0.69
N ARG A 75 10.78 10.99 -0.72
CA ARG A 75 11.83 11.20 0.31
C ARG A 75 12.28 12.65 0.37
N GLN A 76 12.56 13.28 -0.78
CA GLN A 76 12.99 14.68 -0.85
C GLN A 76 11.94 15.65 -0.30
N ASN A 77 10.66 15.27 -0.32
CA ASN A 77 9.55 16.08 0.22
C ASN A 77 9.10 15.63 1.61
N GLY A 78 9.86 14.79 2.31
CA GLY A 78 9.55 14.35 3.69
C GLY A 78 8.29 13.49 3.80
N GLY A 79 7.92 12.77 2.71
CA GLY A 79 6.71 11.93 2.72
C GLY A 79 6.76 10.85 3.79
N GLY A 80 5.77 10.82 4.67
CA GLY A 80 5.68 9.91 5.80
C GLY A 80 6.50 10.30 7.04
N GLU A 81 7.34 11.34 6.99
CA GLU A 81 8.16 11.75 8.14
C GLU A 81 7.31 12.23 9.32
N ASN A 82 6.22 12.94 9.04
CA ASN A 82 5.30 13.48 10.03
C ASN A 82 4.17 12.51 10.43
N ALA A 83 4.23 11.25 9.98
CA ALA A 83 3.32 10.22 10.46
C ALA A 83 3.53 9.97 11.96
N PRO A 84 2.50 9.55 12.73
CA PRO A 84 2.60 9.31 14.16
C PRO A 84 3.81 8.46 14.54
N ARG A 85 4.51 8.84 15.60
CA ARG A 85 5.74 8.19 16.10
C ARG A 85 5.43 7.41 17.38
N PRO A 86 6.29 6.47 17.78
CA PRO A 86 6.19 5.84 19.09
C PRO A 86 6.08 6.88 20.20
N GLY A 87 5.05 6.74 21.06
CA GLY A 87 4.67 7.68 22.10
C GLY A 87 3.59 8.68 21.71
N ASP A 88 3.33 8.91 20.43
CA ASP A 88 2.23 9.76 19.98
C ASP A 88 0.88 9.05 20.15
N VAL A 89 -0.18 9.83 20.36
CA VAL A 89 -1.55 9.32 20.28
C VAL A 89 -1.90 9.00 18.83
N MET A 90 -2.37 7.78 18.58
CA MET A 90 -2.88 7.43 17.26
C MET A 90 -4.16 8.20 16.96
N PRO A 91 -4.24 9.04 15.91
CA PRO A 91 -5.47 9.72 15.56
C PRO A 91 -6.62 8.72 15.39
N PRO A 92 -7.83 9.03 15.93
CA PRO A 92 -8.95 8.12 15.81
C PRO A 92 -9.46 8.01 14.38
N PHE A 93 -10.03 6.85 14.05
CA PHE A 93 -10.78 6.65 12.81
C PHE A 93 -12.16 6.06 13.09
N ILE A 94 -13.09 6.30 12.17
CA ILE A 94 -14.35 5.57 12.02
C ILE A 94 -14.49 5.31 10.52
N LEU A 95 -14.26 4.07 10.10
CA LEU A 95 -14.23 3.68 8.70
C LEU A 95 -15.15 2.47 8.45
N PRO A 96 -15.80 2.37 7.29
CA PRO A 96 -16.61 1.21 6.94
C PRO A 96 -15.75 -0.02 6.62
N ASP A 97 -16.18 -1.17 7.11
CA ASP A 97 -15.64 -2.47 6.66
C ASP A 97 -16.29 -2.90 5.32
N VAL A 98 -15.86 -4.04 4.79
CA VAL A 98 -16.37 -4.60 3.53
C VAL A 98 -17.88 -4.90 3.53
N THR A 99 -18.55 -4.89 4.69
CA THR A 99 -20.01 -5.04 4.82
C THR A 99 -20.72 -3.71 4.98
N GLY A 100 -19.99 -2.58 5.04
CA GLY A 100 -20.52 -1.24 5.31
C GLY A 100 -20.68 -0.93 6.79
N ARG A 101 -20.31 -1.85 7.71
CA ARG A 101 -20.38 -1.60 9.14
C ARG A 101 -19.23 -0.70 9.54
N LEU A 102 -19.53 0.33 10.33
CA LEU A 102 -18.52 1.24 10.86
C LEU A 102 -17.67 0.56 11.94
N VAL A 103 -16.38 0.66 11.79
CA VAL A 103 -15.37 0.19 12.74
C VAL A 103 -14.59 1.40 13.22
N ASP A 104 -14.54 1.61 14.53
CA ASP A 104 -13.77 2.68 15.15
C ASP A 104 -12.57 2.14 15.92
N LEU A 105 -11.50 2.95 15.98
CA LEU A 105 -10.25 2.56 16.65
C LEU A 105 -10.46 2.23 18.12
N LYS A 106 -11.30 3.00 18.84
CA LYS A 106 -11.53 2.81 20.26
C LYS A 106 -12.12 1.43 20.56
N SER A 107 -13.17 1.02 19.83
CA SER A 107 -13.77 -0.31 20.00
C SER A 107 -12.82 -1.45 19.62
N VAL A 108 -11.87 -1.22 18.71
CA VAL A 108 -10.82 -2.20 18.43
C VAL A 108 -9.86 -2.31 19.62
N LEU A 109 -9.40 -1.19 20.18
CA LEU A 109 -8.46 -1.16 21.31
C LEU A 109 -9.04 -1.73 22.62
N GLU A 110 -10.35 -1.70 22.82
CA GLU A 110 -11.02 -2.35 23.95
C GLU A 110 -10.75 -3.87 24.00
N LYS A 111 -10.50 -4.49 22.84
CA LYS A 111 -10.25 -5.94 22.73
C LYS A 111 -8.77 -6.30 22.88
N GLY A 112 -7.85 -5.36 22.59
CA GLY A 112 -6.40 -5.60 22.65
C GLY A 112 -5.61 -4.58 21.82
N PRO A 113 -4.29 -4.58 21.93
CA PRO A 113 -3.43 -3.86 20.99
C PRO A 113 -3.73 -4.22 19.54
N VAL A 114 -3.47 -3.29 18.61
CA VAL A 114 -3.80 -3.49 17.21
C VAL A 114 -2.68 -3.02 16.28
N ALA A 115 -2.39 -3.81 15.24
CA ALA A 115 -1.64 -3.34 14.08
C ALA A 115 -2.59 -2.69 13.08
N VAL A 116 -2.49 -1.39 12.90
CA VAL A 116 -3.17 -0.62 11.85
C VAL A 116 -2.26 -0.59 10.63
N MET A 117 -2.69 -1.25 9.56
CA MET A 117 -1.88 -1.48 8.37
C MET A 117 -2.48 -0.82 7.14
N PHE A 118 -1.73 0.07 6.49
CA PHE A 118 -2.15 0.75 5.27
C PHE A 118 -1.68 0.01 4.03
N TYR A 119 -2.60 -0.22 3.09
CA TYR A 119 -2.39 -0.89 1.82
C TYR A 119 -2.79 0.01 0.64
N ARG A 120 -2.15 -0.19 -0.52
CA ARG A 120 -2.44 0.54 -1.75
C ARG A 120 -3.67 0.02 -2.49
N GLY A 121 -4.00 -1.26 -2.28
CA GLY A 121 -5.17 -1.90 -2.89
C GLY A 121 -4.94 -3.37 -3.24
N HIS A 122 -6.02 -4.05 -3.65
CA HIS A 122 -6.06 -5.47 -4.01
C HIS A 122 -5.16 -5.80 -5.21
N TRP A 123 -4.99 -4.85 -6.14
CA TRP A 123 -4.18 -4.96 -7.34
C TRP A 123 -2.68 -4.96 -7.05
N CYS A 124 -2.23 -4.48 -5.87
CA CYS A 124 -0.82 -4.28 -5.55
C CYS A 124 -0.16 -5.59 -5.09
N PRO A 125 0.82 -6.15 -5.84
CA PRO A 125 1.45 -7.41 -5.50
C PRO A 125 2.24 -7.35 -4.18
N TYR A 126 2.89 -6.23 -3.87
CA TYR A 126 3.59 -6.04 -2.58
C TYR A 126 2.62 -6.07 -1.39
N CYS A 127 1.42 -5.52 -1.56
CA CYS A 127 0.37 -5.58 -0.54
C CYS A 127 -0.11 -7.02 -0.34
N ARG A 128 -0.28 -7.77 -1.43
CA ARG A 128 -0.69 -9.19 -1.40
C ARG A 128 0.38 -10.09 -0.76
N LEU A 129 1.67 -9.86 -1.03
CA LEU A 129 2.76 -10.57 -0.36
C LEU A 129 2.79 -10.27 1.14
N ASN A 130 2.60 -9.00 1.53
CA ASN A 130 2.60 -8.60 2.93
C ASN A 130 1.40 -9.18 3.68
N VAL A 131 0.17 -9.03 3.17
CA VAL A 131 -1.01 -9.57 3.84
C VAL A 131 -0.92 -11.08 4.00
N GLY A 132 -0.42 -11.80 2.99
CA GLY A 132 -0.20 -13.26 3.09
C GLY A 132 0.81 -13.65 4.18
N ALA A 133 1.85 -12.82 4.42
CA ALA A 133 2.79 -13.04 5.51
C ALA A 133 2.15 -12.78 6.88
N VAL A 134 1.34 -11.72 7.00
CA VAL A 134 0.59 -11.40 8.23
C VAL A 134 -0.40 -12.52 8.56
N ILE A 135 -1.13 -13.03 7.56
CA ILE A 135 -2.11 -14.12 7.77
C ILE A 135 -1.42 -15.39 8.29
N LYS A 136 -0.26 -15.75 7.74
CA LYS A 136 0.54 -16.88 8.25
C LYS A 136 0.98 -16.69 9.71
N ALA A 137 1.04 -15.46 10.21
CA ALA A 137 1.42 -15.13 11.57
C ALA A 137 0.22 -14.93 12.51
N MET A 138 -1.04 -15.03 12.02
CA MET A 138 -2.23 -14.68 12.81
C MET A 138 -2.38 -15.50 14.08
N ASP A 139 -2.00 -16.78 14.08
CA ASP A 139 -2.06 -17.59 15.31
C ASP A 139 -1.11 -17.06 16.38
N ARG A 140 0.09 -16.59 15.98
CA ARG A 140 1.06 -15.95 16.90
C ARG A 140 0.52 -14.61 17.42
N ILE A 141 -0.12 -13.81 16.57
CA ILE A 141 -0.72 -12.53 16.92
C ILE A 141 -1.88 -12.73 17.90
N LYS A 142 -2.82 -13.62 17.57
CA LYS A 142 -3.96 -13.95 18.42
C LYS A 142 -3.56 -14.53 19.78
N ALA A 143 -2.48 -15.32 19.82
CA ALA A 143 -1.95 -15.88 21.07
C ALA A 143 -1.47 -14.81 22.06
N LEU A 144 -1.11 -13.60 21.57
CA LEU A 144 -0.77 -12.43 22.38
C LEU A 144 -2.01 -11.61 22.80
N GLY A 145 -3.20 -11.93 22.29
CA GLY A 145 -4.43 -11.14 22.49
C GLY A 145 -4.54 -9.93 21.55
N ASP A 146 -3.73 -9.89 20.49
CA ASP A 146 -3.58 -8.76 19.61
C ASP A 146 -4.42 -8.90 18.32
N GLN A 147 -4.57 -7.78 17.63
CA GLN A 147 -5.44 -7.67 16.48
C GLN A 147 -4.73 -7.02 15.28
N VAL A 148 -5.30 -7.19 14.10
CA VAL A 148 -4.90 -6.52 12.87
C VAL A 148 -6.12 -5.84 12.25
N VAL A 149 -5.92 -4.66 11.70
CA VAL A 149 -6.87 -3.93 10.85
C VAL A 149 -6.13 -3.48 9.59
N ALA A 150 -6.68 -3.80 8.44
CA ALA A 150 -6.19 -3.32 7.15
C ALA A 150 -7.01 -2.13 6.69
N ILE A 151 -6.35 -1.08 6.16
CA ILE A 151 -7.00 0.13 5.62
C ILE A 151 -6.50 0.34 4.20
N MET A 152 -7.41 0.63 3.26
CA MET A 152 -7.06 0.89 1.87
C MET A 152 -8.03 1.88 1.21
N PRO A 153 -7.59 2.62 0.17
CA PRO A 153 -8.41 3.66 -0.46
C PRO A 153 -9.33 3.13 -1.57
N GLU A 154 -9.70 1.87 -1.53
CA GLU A 154 -10.55 1.26 -2.55
C GLU A 154 -12.02 1.30 -2.18
N VAL A 155 -12.89 1.35 -3.19
CA VAL A 155 -14.32 1.16 -2.99
C VAL A 155 -14.60 -0.23 -2.40
N GLN A 156 -15.69 -0.36 -1.67
CA GLN A 156 -16.01 -1.52 -0.84
C GLN A 156 -15.86 -2.88 -1.56
N GLN A 157 -16.30 -2.98 -2.81
CA GLN A 157 -16.23 -4.24 -3.58
C GLN A 157 -14.79 -4.74 -3.81
N PHE A 158 -13.80 -3.84 -3.94
CA PHE A 158 -12.40 -4.23 -4.12
C PHE A 158 -11.69 -4.46 -2.78
N ALA A 159 -12.10 -3.76 -1.72
CA ALA A 159 -11.68 -4.10 -0.36
C ALA A 159 -12.20 -5.49 0.04
N GLU A 160 -13.43 -5.84 -0.33
CA GLU A 160 -13.99 -7.19 -0.15
C GLU A 160 -13.21 -8.22 -0.98
N LYS A 161 -12.93 -7.92 -2.25
CA LYS A 161 -12.10 -8.78 -3.10
C LYS A 161 -10.72 -9.03 -2.48
N PHE A 162 -10.05 -8.00 -1.95
CA PHE A 162 -8.77 -8.16 -1.26
C PHE A 162 -8.89 -9.11 -0.06
N LYS A 163 -9.93 -8.92 0.76
CA LYS A 163 -10.20 -9.77 1.93
C LYS A 163 -10.44 -11.22 1.55
N VAL A 164 -11.28 -11.47 0.55
CA VAL A 164 -11.63 -12.82 0.08
C VAL A 164 -10.43 -13.50 -0.59
N ASP A 165 -9.76 -12.83 -1.53
CA ASP A 165 -8.63 -13.40 -2.28
C ASP A 165 -7.43 -13.74 -1.37
N SER A 166 -7.28 -13.05 -0.25
CA SER A 166 -6.21 -13.29 0.73
C SER A 166 -6.63 -14.19 1.88
N ASP A 167 -7.93 -14.49 2.04
CA ASP A 167 -8.49 -15.18 3.22
C ASP A 167 -8.16 -14.44 4.53
N ALA A 168 -8.27 -13.10 4.53
CA ALA A 168 -7.89 -12.26 5.66
C ALA A 168 -8.89 -12.41 6.82
N PRO A 169 -8.49 -12.93 8.00
CA PRO A 169 -9.37 -13.18 9.14
C PRO A 169 -9.61 -11.94 10.02
N PHE A 170 -9.28 -10.75 9.51
CA PHE A 170 -9.38 -9.47 10.21
C PHE A 170 -10.15 -8.44 9.39
N PRO A 171 -10.59 -7.32 10.01
CA PRO A 171 -11.26 -6.24 9.30
C PRO A 171 -10.40 -5.64 8.19
N VAL A 172 -11.01 -5.44 7.02
CA VAL A 172 -10.48 -4.65 5.92
C VAL A 172 -11.41 -3.46 5.77
N LEU A 173 -10.87 -2.25 5.93
CA LEU A 173 -11.61 -1.00 5.98
C LEU A 173 -11.32 -0.16 4.75
N THR A 174 -12.33 0.58 4.31
CA THR A 174 -12.23 1.52 3.19
C THR A 174 -11.98 2.94 3.72
N ASP A 175 -10.83 3.53 3.35
CA ASP A 175 -10.52 4.96 3.52
C ASP A 175 -10.67 5.64 2.15
N LEU A 176 -11.92 5.76 1.69
CA LEU A 176 -12.23 6.35 0.40
C LEU A 176 -11.66 7.78 0.35
N ASP A 177 -11.04 8.13 -0.80
CA ASP A 177 -10.34 9.40 -1.01
C ASP A 177 -9.13 9.64 -0.09
N ASN A 178 -8.63 8.62 0.63
CA ASN A 178 -7.47 8.69 1.52
C ASN A 178 -7.59 9.74 2.65
N GLY A 179 -8.78 10.00 3.15
CA GLY A 179 -9.00 11.03 4.17
C GLY A 179 -8.22 10.76 5.46
N TYR A 180 -8.23 9.52 5.93
CA TYR A 180 -7.47 9.13 7.11
C TYR A 180 -5.97 9.05 6.83
N ALA A 181 -5.57 8.49 5.67
CA ALA A 181 -4.17 8.47 5.25
C ALA A 181 -3.59 9.90 5.14
N LEU A 182 -4.38 10.87 4.65
CA LEU A 182 -3.99 12.28 4.59
C LEU A 182 -3.79 12.87 5.99
N ALA A 183 -4.69 12.59 6.93
CA ALA A 183 -4.57 13.03 8.31
C ALA A 183 -3.31 12.49 9.03
N LEU A 184 -2.81 11.33 8.58
CA LEU A 184 -1.58 10.71 9.07
C LEU A 184 -0.31 11.07 8.26
N ASN A 185 -0.38 12.01 7.32
CA ASN A 185 0.73 12.36 6.41
C ASN A 185 1.25 11.17 5.56
N LEU A 186 0.36 10.24 5.21
CA LEU A 186 0.69 9.08 4.39
C LEU A 186 0.24 9.23 2.94
N ALA A 187 -0.71 10.13 2.65
CA ALA A 187 -1.26 10.28 1.30
C ALA A 187 -0.24 10.91 0.34
N ILE A 188 -0.01 10.25 -0.80
CA ILE A 188 0.92 10.70 -1.85
C ILE A 188 0.27 10.64 -3.23
N TRP A 189 0.55 11.64 -4.05
CA TRP A 189 0.20 11.61 -5.46
C TRP A 189 1.24 10.82 -6.27
N LEU A 190 0.81 9.86 -7.07
CA LEU A 190 1.72 9.01 -7.84
C LEU A 190 2.43 9.73 -8.98
N GLY A 191 1.82 10.78 -9.54
CA GLY A 191 2.37 11.53 -10.68
C GLY A 191 1.97 10.94 -12.02
N THR A 192 2.05 11.79 -13.05
CA THR A 192 1.60 11.45 -14.42
C THR A 192 2.41 10.33 -15.07
N GLU A 193 3.68 10.19 -14.70
CA GLU A 193 4.52 9.11 -15.22
C GLU A 193 4.01 7.74 -14.78
N ILE A 194 3.75 7.56 -13.49
CA ILE A 194 3.19 6.30 -12.94
C ILE A 194 1.78 6.07 -13.48
N GLN A 195 0.95 7.11 -13.58
CA GLN A 195 -0.39 7.00 -14.17
C GLN A 195 -0.33 6.40 -15.58
N ARG A 196 0.56 6.92 -16.43
CA ARG A 196 0.72 6.42 -17.80
C ARG A 196 1.15 4.96 -17.84
N LEU A 197 2.13 4.58 -16.99
CA LEU A 197 2.66 3.23 -16.94
C LEU A 197 1.68 2.22 -16.34
N LEU A 198 0.76 2.66 -15.49
CA LEU A 198 -0.32 1.85 -14.91
C LEU A 198 -1.66 2.02 -15.62
N SER A 199 -1.69 2.63 -16.81
CA SER A 199 -2.94 2.89 -17.55
C SER A 199 -3.72 1.63 -17.94
N TYR A 200 -3.08 0.46 -17.90
CA TYR A 200 -3.72 -0.85 -18.08
C TYR A 200 -4.51 -1.32 -16.85
N GLN A 201 -4.32 -0.66 -15.70
CA GLN A 201 -5.08 -0.90 -14.48
C GLN A 201 -6.27 0.06 -14.43
N ASP A 202 -7.44 -0.44 -14.08
CA ASP A 202 -8.64 0.39 -13.94
C ASP A 202 -8.67 1.09 -12.56
N MET A 203 -7.62 1.90 -12.30
CA MET A 203 -7.41 2.56 -11.01
C MET A 203 -8.58 3.46 -10.62
N ASN A 204 -9.18 4.16 -11.58
CA ASN A 204 -10.32 5.03 -11.32
C ASN A 204 -11.52 4.24 -10.82
N HIS A 205 -11.74 3.06 -11.37
CA HIS A 205 -12.80 2.15 -10.92
C HIS A 205 -12.49 1.55 -9.54
N PHE A 206 -11.22 1.18 -9.29
CA PHE A 206 -10.82 0.60 -8.00
C PHE A 206 -10.98 1.60 -6.85
N HIS A 207 -10.63 2.86 -7.08
CA HIS A 207 -10.63 3.91 -6.07
C HIS A 207 -11.89 4.78 -6.09
N GLY A 208 -12.75 4.68 -7.11
CA GLY A 208 -13.95 5.50 -7.25
C GLY A 208 -13.67 6.98 -7.59
N ASN A 209 -12.41 7.32 -7.90
CA ASN A 209 -11.96 8.66 -8.28
C ASN A 209 -10.76 8.59 -9.23
N ASP A 210 -10.40 9.72 -9.84
CA ASP A 210 -9.28 9.88 -10.77
C ASP A 210 -8.06 10.60 -10.17
N GLY A 211 -8.02 10.73 -8.84
CA GLY A 211 -6.99 11.51 -8.13
C GLY A 211 -5.61 10.90 -8.12
N TRP A 212 -5.49 9.58 -8.30
CA TRP A 212 -4.22 8.85 -8.24
C TRP A 212 -3.41 9.13 -6.97
N VAL A 213 -4.12 9.36 -5.87
CA VAL A 213 -3.56 9.49 -4.53
C VAL A 213 -3.64 8.15 -3.82
N LEU A 214 -2.53 7.71 -3.26
CA LEU A 214 -2.43 6.45 -2.52
C LEU A 214 -1.74 6.66 -1.18
N PRO A 215 -1.98 5.81 -0.18
CA PRO A 215 -1.21 5.86 1.04
C PRO A 215 0.22 5.31 0.80
N ILE A 216 1.22 5.90 1.45
CA ILE A 216 2.47 5.20 1.76
C ILE A 216 2.06 3.99 2.60
N PRO A 217 2.38 2.76 2.20
CA PRO A 217 2.08 1.61 3.02
C PRO A 217 2.80 1.69 4.35
N ALA A 218 2.04 1.60 5.42
CA ALA A 218 2.54 1.79 6.77
C ALA A 218 1.98 0.73 7.72
N THR A 219 2.68 0.50 8.81
CA THR A 219 2.21 -0.33 9.93
C THR A 219 2.42 0.45 11.21
N PHE A 220 1.35 0.60 12.01
CA PHE A 220 1.41 1.16 13.36
C PHE A 220 0.93 0.11 14.33
N VAL A 221 1.72 -0.22 15.33
CA VAL A 221 1.27 -1.02 16.48
C VAL A 221 0.80 -0.05 17.56
N VAL A 222 -0.48 -0.14 17.92
CA VAL A 222 -1.14 0.78 18.86
C VAL A 222 -1.52 -0.01 20.11
N GLY A 223 -1.08 0.45 21.25
CA GLY A 223 -1.43 -0.13 22.56
C GLY A 223 -2.86 0.21 22.97
N ARG A 224 -3.40 -0.52 23.98
CA ARG A 224 -4.73 -0.27 24.55
C ARG A 224 -4.92 1.17 25.05
N ASP A 225 -3.82 1.84 25.40
CA ASP A 225 -3.78 3.25 25.83
C ASP A 225 -3.93 4.25 24.67
N GLY A 226 -4.05 3.76 23.43
CA GLY A 226 -4.16 4.58 22.24
C GLY A 226 -2.83 5.17 21.74
N LEU A 227 -1.70 4.82 22.37
CA LEU A 227 -0.39 5.28 21.96
C LEU A 227 0.23 4.35 20.91
N VAL A 228 0.90 4.93 19.93
CA VAL A 228 1.74 4.20 19.00
C VAL A 228 2.92 3.61 19.77
N LYS A 229 3.11 2.29 19.73
CA LYS A 229 4.22 1.57 20.36
C LYS A 229 5.35 1.30 19.39
N ALA A 230 5.01 1.01 18.14
CA ALA A 230 5.97 0.84 17.05
C ALA A 230 5.36 1.31 15.74
N ARG A 231 6.22 1.71 14.79
CA ARG A 231 5.79 2.04 13.44
C ARG A 231 6.77 1.55 12.40
N PHE A 232 6.28 1.27 11.21
CA PHE A 232 7.05 1.16 9.99
C PHE A 232 6.42 2.04 8.92
N VAL A 233 7.13 3.07 8.47
CA VAL A 233 6.73 3.99 7.40
C VAL A 233 7.94 4.20 6.52
N ASP A 234 7.92 3.72 5.29
CA ASP A 234 8.99 3.93 4.30
C ASP A 234 8.37 4.39 2.98
N PRO A 235 8.81 5.51 2.40
CA PRO A 235 8.39 5.95 1.06
C PRO A 235 8.50 4.87 -0.01
N ASP A 236 9.43 3.94 0.13
CA ASP A 236 9.56 2.79 -0.75
C ASP A 236 8.50 1.73 -0.41
N PHE A 237 7.39 1.78 -1.14
CA PHE A 237 6.27 0.87 -0.94
C PHE A 237 6.60 -0.61 -1.19
N ARG A 238 7.81 -0.93 -1.65
CA ARG A 238 8.32 -2.30 -1.82
C ARG A 238 8.84 -2.88 -0.50
N LYS A 239 9.01 -2.07 0.54
CA LYS A 239 9.47 -2.46 1.88
C LYS A 239 8.31 -2.56 2.86
N ARG A 240 8.43 -3.42 3.86
CA ARG A 240 7.44 -3.62 4.93
C ARG A 240 8.13 -3.93 6.26
N MET A 241 7.39 -3.72 7.35
CA MET A 241 7.76 -4.27 8.67
C MET A 241 7.89 -5.79 8.56
N GLU A 242 9.00 -6.35 9.04
CA GLU A 242 9.15 -7.80 9.13
C GLU A 242 8.16 -8.40 10.12
N ILE A 243 7.78 -9.66 9.91
CA ILE A 243 6.78 -10.30 10.77
C ILE A 243 7.29 -10.48 12.20
N ASP A 244 8.58 -10.77 12.36
CA ASP A 244 9.15 -10.94 13.70
C ASP A 244 9.27 -9.60 14.43
N ASP A 245 9.53 -8.49 13.72
CA ASP A 245 9.48 -7.13 14.29
C ASP A 245 8.06 -6.76 14.70
N LEU A 246 7.04 -7.12 13.89
CA LEU A 246 5.64 -6.93 14.26
C LEU A 246 5.27 -7.69 15.53
N ILE A 247 5.67 -8.95 15.65
CA ILE A 247 5.43 -9.77 16.84
C ILE A 247 6.17 -9.21 18.07
N ALA A 248 7.41 -8.74 17.90
CA ALA A 248 8.16 -8.08 18.97
C ALA A 248 7.45 -6.81 19.44
N ALA A 249 7.01 -5.95 18.50
CA ALA A 249 6.28 -4.73 18.80
C ALA A 249 4.96 -5.00 19.57
N PHE A 250 4.26 -6.09 19.28
CA PHE A 250 3.07 -6.48 20.03
C PHE A 250 3.40 -6.92 21.47
N ARG A 251 4.51 -7.63 21.68
CA ARG A 251 4.94 -7.99 23.04
C ARG A 251 5.24 -6.76 23.91
N ASP A 252 5.80 -5.72 23.27
CA ASP A 252 6.11 -4.46 23.95
C ASP A 252 4.86 -3.56 24.15
N ALA A 253 3.75 -3.86 23.45
CA ALA A 253 2.49 -3.12 23.51
C ALA A 253 1.52 -3.65 24.57
N ASN A 254 1.72 -4.87 25.08
CA ASN A 254 0.96 -5.52 26.15
C ASN A 254 1.59 -5.25 27.51
#